data_91fcc55ee351d030b2facbb61ee9d426
#
_entry.id   91fcc55ee351d030b2facbb61ee9d426
#
_cell.length_a   1.000
_cell.length_b   1.000
_cell.length_c   1.000
_cell.angle_alpha   90.00
_cell.angle_beta   90.00
_cell.angle_gamma   90.00
#
_symmetry.space_group_name_H-M   'P 1'
#
loop_
_entity.id
_entity.type
_entity.pdbx_description
1 polymer ?
#
loop_
_entity_poly.entity_id
_entity_poly.type
_entity_poly.pdbx_seq_one_letter_code
_entity_poly.pdbx_strand_id
1 'polypeptide(L)'
;HAEKKEAATINIFGIMNDDPYADNDLAELKKFLGSKVRVNCALQDCSLRDIAAMPQAELNICFGYGELLAQKMQEKFGVPYIKCAYPYGVAGMQKFLRQLGAALKVDFAEELSELEAAAEKLVYRSADYLVNLYQMPVALATDKAHLAGLQSFFAEELGMHVVIAEDTAEFSLDKMAEAAAKHKPVLFCGSSFLKNLAEKYQVPLVRCAYPAFDRLCFTDNTLVGARGAALLIEQIVNSALQQQYKTDGRYAGL
;
A
#
# COMPACT_ATOMS: atom_id res chain seq x y z
N HIS A 1 2.30 32.36 25.62
CA HIS A 1 2.88 31.02 25.47
C HIS A 1 1.73 30.13 25.06
N ALA A 2 1.68 29.71 23.78
CA ALA A 2 0.78 28.63 23.38
C ALA A 2 1.29 27.35 24.08
N GLU A 3 0.46 26.72 24.89
CA GLU A 3 0.74 25.40 25.44
C GLU A 3 1.06 24.48 24.27
N LYS A 4 2.27 23.90 24.28
CA LYS A 4 2.70 22.94 23.29
C LYS A 4 1.82 21.70 23.48
N LYS A 5 0.77 21.55 22.66
CA LYS A 5 -0.11 20.38 22.72
C LYS A 5 0.77 19.15 22.53
N GLU A 6 0.74 18.21 23.47
CA GLU A 6 1.45 16.95 23.32
C GLU A 6 0.98 16.24 22.05
N ALA A 7 1.89 15.56 21.36
CA ALA A 7 1.56 14.80 20.16
C ALA A 7 0.58 13.68 20.54
N ALA A 8 -0.50 13.56 19.78
CA ALA A 8 -1.43 12.43 19.91
C ALA A 8 -0.69 11.11 19.68
N THR A 9 -1.15 10.03 20.29
CA THR A 9 -0.46 8.73 20.22
C THR A 9 -1.32 7.66 19.60
N ILE A 10 -0.72 6.85 18.71
CA ILE A 10 -1.41 5.77 18.01
C ILE A 10 -0.65 4.45 18.09
N ASN A 11 -1.40 3.34 18.04
CA ASN A 11 -0.84 2.03 17.68
C ASN A 11 -1.22 1.68 16.24
N ILE A 12 -0.36 0.96 15.54
CA ILE A 12 -0.58 0.51 14.16
C ILE A 12 -0.55 -1.02 14.11
N PHE A 13 -1.57 -1.63 13.52
CA PHE A 13 -1.71 -3.07 13.29
C PHE A 13 -1.87 -3.34 11.80
N GLY A 14 -1.30 -4.45 11.33
CA GLY A 14 -1.46 -4.92 9.95
C GLY A 14 -0.32 -4.58 9.01
N ILE A 15 0.80 -4.05 9.52
CA ILE A 15 2.07 -4.04 8.78
C ILE A 15 2.78 -5.35 9.12
N MET A 16 3.22 -6.11 8.13
CA MET A 16 3.79 -7.45 8.31
C MET A 16 5.30 -7.44 8.10
N ASN A 17 6.07 -8.10 8.99
CA ASN A 17 7.54 -8.13 8.91
C ASN A 17 8.09 -8.74 7.63
N ASP A 18 7.34 -9.67 7.03
CA ASP A 18 7.75 -10.34 5.79
C ASP A 18 7.40 -9.52 4.52
N ASP A 19 6.83 -8.31 4.69
CA ASP A 19 6.67 -7.37 3.58
C ASP A 19 8.02 -6.66 3.35
N PRO A 20 8.59 -6.73 2.14
CA PRO A 20 9.89 -6.13 1.84
C PRO A 20 9.92 -4.60 1.98
N TYR A 21 8.76 -3.95 2.08
CA TYR A 21 8.64 -2.50 2.22
C TYR A 21 8.20 -2.06 3.63
N ALA A 22 7.88 -2.99 4.52
CA ALA A 22 7.26 -2.73 5.83
C ALA A 22 7.96 -1.63 6.65
N ASP A 23 9.28 -1.72 6.79
CA ASP A 23 10.07 -0.76 7.58
C ASP A 23 10.08 0.63 6.94
N ASN A 24 10.21 0.68 5.61
CA ASN A 24 10.22 1.92 4.85
C ASN A 24 8.84 2.58 4.83
N ASP A 25 7.78 1.78 4.71
CA ASP A 25 6.41 2.25 4.79
C ASP A 25 6.09 2.83 6.16
N LEU A 26 6.50 2.15 7.22
CA LEU A 26 6.36 2.68 8.58
C LEU A 26 7.16 3.97 8.79
N ALA A 27 8.38 4.04 8.24
CA ALA A 27 9.20 5.25 8.30
C ALA A 27 8.57 6.43 7.55
N GLU A 28 8.01 6.17 6.37
CA GLU A 28 7.31 7.20 5.58
C GLU A 28 6.00 7.65 6.26
N LEU A 29 5.23 6.71 6.85
CA LEU A 29 4.07 7.05 7.67
C LEU A 29 4.47 7.96 8.85
N LYS A 30 5.50 7.59 9.61
CA LYS A 30 6.01 8.42 10.73
C LYS A 30 6.42 9.82 10.27
N LYS A 31 6.97 9.95 9.07
CA LYS A 31 7.34 11.25 8.49
C LYS A 31 6.11 12.13 8.23
N PHE A 32 5.04 11.58 7.63
CA PHE A 32 3.78 12.31 7.42
C PHE A 32 3.08 12.66 8.72
N LEU A 33 3.17 11.83 9.74
CA LEU A 33 2.62 12.10 11.07
C LEU A 33 3.37 13.24 11.79
N GLY A 34 4.66 13.40 11.49
CA GLY A 34 5.51 14.49 11.97
C GLY A 34 5.54 14.59 13.50
N SER A 35 5.44 15.83 13.99
CA SER A 35 5.34 16.10 15.42
C SER A 35 3.90 16.08 15.96
N LYS A 36 2.91 15.89 15.10
CA LYS A 36 1.48 15.97 15.44
C LYS A 36 0.97 14.67 16.05
N VAL A 37 1.48 13.52 15.55
CA VAL A 37 1.06 12.19 15.99
C VAL A 37 2.29 11.29 16.15
N ARG A 38 2.42 10.67 17.29
CA ARG A 38 3.50 9.72 17.61
C ARG A 38 3.00 8.28 17.52
N VAL A 39 3.72 7.44 16.80
CA VAL A 39 3.48 5.99 16.84
C VAL A 39 4.01 5.44 18.16
N ASN A 40 3.11 4.94 18.98
CA ASN A 40 3.41 4.34 20.29
C ASN A 40 3.87 2.89 20.11
N CYS A 41 3.15 2.10 19.30
CA CYS A 41 3.51 0.73 18.97
C CYS A 41 3.10 0.42 17.52
N ALA A 42 4.03 -0.13 16.74
CA ALA A 42 3.72 -0.85 15.50
C ALA A 42 4.11 -2.31 15.73
N LEU A 43 3.16 -3.25 15.61
CA LEU A 43 3.37 -4.64 16.05
C LEU A 43 4.52 -5.36 15.33
N GLN A 44 4.90 -4.90 14.13
CA GLN A 44 6.02 -5.46 13.38
C GLN A 44 7.38 -5.18 14.02
N ASP A 45 7.52 -4.01 14.69
CA ASP A 45 8.78 -3.54 15.29
C ASP A 45 8.49 -3.03 16.69
N CYS A 46 8.24 -3.96 17.64
CA CYS A 46 7.93 -3.60 19.00
C CYS A 46 8.58 -4.54 20.03
N SER A 47 9.02 -3.95 21.12
CA SER A 47 9.48 -4.65 22.30
C SER A 47 8.29 -5.03 23.21
N LEU A 48 8.53 -5.91 24.18
CA LEU A 48 7.53 -6.21 25.23
C LEU A 48 7.11 -4.96 26.02
N ARG A 49 8.00 -3.96 26.14
CA ARG A 49 7.70 -2.68 26.77
C ARG A 49 6.71 -1.88 25.94
N ASP A 50 6.86 -1.86 24.62
CA ASP A 50 5.96 -1.15 23.71
C ASP A 50 4.58 -1.80 23.72
N ILE A 51 4.52 -3.13 23.75
CA ILE A 51 3.26 -3.88 23.91
C ILE A 51 2.59 -3.51 25.25
N ALA A 52 3.34 -3.45 26.34
CA ALA A 52 2.79 -3.06 27.63
C ALA A 52 2.30 -1.60 27.66
N ALA A 53 2.85 -0.73 26.80
CA ALA A 53 2.45 0.66 26.67
C ALA A 53 1.28 0.88 25.70
N MET A 54 0.85 -0.13 24.92
CA MET A 54 -0.26 0.01 23.95
C MET A 54 -1.54 0.61 24.54
N PRO A 55 -1.97 0.29 25.79
CA PRO A 55 -3.15 0.89 26.40
C PRO A 55 -3.07 2.40 26.64
N GLN A 56 -1.89 3.01 26.50
CA GLN A 56 -1.68 4.46 26.68
C GLN A 56 -1.91 5.23 25.37
N ALA A 57 -2.13 4.57 24.24
CA ALA A 57 -2.44 5.22 22.98
C ALA A 57 -3.86 5.78 22.96
N GLU A 58 -4.04 6.86 22.21
CA GLU A 58 -5.35 7.50 22.02
C GLU A 58 -6.19 6.81 20.93
N LEU A 59 -5.53 6.08 20.00
CA LEU A 59 -6.20 5.43 18.89
C LEU A 59 -5.42 4.20 18.40
N ASN A 60 -6.13 3.14 18.02
CA ASN A 60 -5.59 2.02 17.28
C ASN A 60 -5.95 2.12 15.79
N ILE A 61 -5.02 1.86 14.90
CA ILE A 61 -5.21 1.81 13.45
C ILE A 61 -5.07 0.37 13.00
N CYS A 62 -6.05 -0.13 12.24
CA CYS A 62 -6.04 -1.47 11.68
C CYS A 62 -5.97 -1.41 10.15
N PHE A 63 -4.88 -1.89 9.57
CA PHE A 63 -4.72 -2.17 8.14
C PHE A 63 -5.05 -3.64 7.88
N GLY A 64 -6.34 -3.97 7.75
CA GLY A 64 -6.83 -5.32 7.45
C GLY A 64 -6.61 -6.37 8.56
N TYR A 65 -5.62 -6.21 9.43
CA TYR A 65 -5.31 -7.12 10.55
C TYR A 65 -5.40 -6.41 11.90
N GLY A 66 -5.42 -7.19 12.98
CA GLY A 66 -5.41 -6.68 14.36
C GLY A 66 -6.76 -6.20 14.87
N GLU A 67 -7.85 -6.35 14.11
CA GLU A 67 -9.18 -5.88 14.52
C GLU A 67 -9.65 -6.50 15.84
N LEU A 68 -9.50 -7.82 16.00
CA LEU A 68 -9.88 -8.49 17.26
C LEU A 68 -9.08 -7.95 18.46
N LEU A 69 -7.79 -7.66 18.27
CA LEU A 69 -6.96 -7.04 19.31
C LEU A 69 -7.47 -5.63 19.62
N ALA A 70 -7.74 -4.83 18.58
CA ALA A 70 -8.25 -3.47 18.74
C ALA A 70 -9.60 -3.42 19.47
N GLN A 71 -10.52 -4.34 19.15
CA GLN A 71 -11.81 -4.51 19.85
C GLN A 71 -11.59 -4.80 21.34
N LYS A 72 -10.72 -5.76 21.65
CA LYS A 72 -10.40 -6.09 23.05
C LYS A 72 -9.72 -4.94 23.80
N MET A 73 -8.89 -4.15 23.12
CA MET A 73 -8.28 -2.95 23.69
C MET A 73 -9.34 -1.87 23.96
N GLN A 74 -10.30 -1.70 23.09
CA GLN A 74 -11.41 -0.78 23.31
C GLN A 74 -12.27 -1.23 24.49
N GLU A 75 -12.64 -2.52 24.56
CA GLU A 75 -13.44 -3.09 25.65
C GLU A 75 -12.73 -2.97 27.02
N LYS A 76 -11.43 -3.27 27.05
CA LYS A 76 -10.69 -3.40 28.33
C LYS A 76 -10.06 -2.08 28.80
N PHE A 77 -9.58 -1.25 27.86
CA PHE A 77 -8.79 -0.06 28.15
C PHE A 77 -9.42 1.23 27.63
N GLY A 78 -10.53 1.15 26.89
CA GLY A 78 -11.21 2.31 26.31
C GLY A 78 -10.50 2.92 25.10
N VAL A 79 -9.45 2.29 24.54
CA VAL A 79 -8.71 2.80 23.40
C VAL A 79 -9.52 2.54 22.12
N PRO A 80 -10.07 3.57 21.45
CA PRO A 80 -10.86 3.40 20.24
C PRO A 80 -10.00 2.89 19.06
N TYR A 81 -10.65 2.45 17.99
CA TYR A 81 -9.93 2.06 16.78
C TYR A 81 -10.65 2.49 15.51
N ILE A 82 -9.86 2.65 14.43
CA ILE A 82 -10.35 2.85 13.07
C ILE A 82 -9.77 1.79 12.14
N LYS A 83 -10.55 1.43 11.12
CA LYS A 83 -10.09 0.59 10.01
C LYS A 83 -9.72 1.51 8.85
N CYS A 84 -8.51 1.37 8.36
CA CYS A 84 -8.01 2.11 7.21
C CYS A 84 -7.57 1.14 6.11
N ALA A 85 -7.74 1.52 4.86
CA ALA A 85 -7.00 0.89 3.78
C ALA A 85 -5.52 1.26 3.88
N TYR A 86 -4.64 0.34 3.46
CA TYR A 86 -3.21 0.63 3.39
C TYR A 86 -2.98 1.81 2.42
N PRO A 87 -2.22 2.85 2.82
CA PRO A 87 -2.24 4.16 2.15
C PRO A 87 -1.36 4.22 0.90
N TYR A 88 -1.62 3.34 -0.06
CA TYR A 88 -0.98 3.37 -1.38
C TYR A 88 -1.30 4.67 -2.11
N GLY A 89 -0.29 5.21 -2.75
CA GLY A 89 -0.44 6.38 -3.59
C GLY A 89 -0.76 7.68 -2.85
N VAL A 90 -1.06 8.71 -3.61
CA VAL A 90 -1.40 10.04 -3.07
C VAL A 90 -2.80 10.04 -2.47
N ALA A 91 -3.80 9.57 -3.22
CA ALA A 91 -5.18 9.56 -2.75
C ALA A 91 -5.37 8.66 -1.53
N GLY A 92 -4.69 7.50 -1.49
CA GLY A 92 -4.69 6.60 -0.34
C GLY A 92 -4.13 7.28 0.91
N MET A 93 -2.99 7.98 0.80
CA MET A 93 -2.40 8.72 1.90
C MET A 93 -3.26 9.90 2.34
N GLN A 94 -3.85 10.65 1.42
CA GLN A 94 -4.77 11.73 1.75
C GLN A 94 -6.00 11.23 2.52
N LYS A 95 -6.58 10.10 2.08
CA LYS A 95 -7.71 9.47 2.75
C LYS A 95 -7.35 9.03 4.18
N PHE A 96 -6.18 8.42 4.34
CA PHE A 96 -5.64 8.02 5.63
C PHE A 96 -5.48 9.23 6.58
N LEU A 97 -4.81 10.30 6.14
CA LEU A 97 -4.60 11.50 6.97
C LEU A 97 -5.92 12.19 7.34
N ARG A 98 -6.92 12.25 6.43
CA ARG A 98 -8.24 12.79 6.73
C ARG A 98 -8.98 11.95 7.78
N GLN A 99 -8.94 10.61 7.67
CA GLN A 99 -9.55 9.72 8.66
C GLN A 99 -8.89 9.87 10.03
N LEU A 100 -7.57 9.92 10.05
CA LEU A 100 -6.78 10.10 11.27
C LEU A 100 -7.04 11.46 11.92
N GLY A 101 -7.03 12.53 11.11
CA GLY A 101 -7.32 13.89 11.56
C GLY A 101 -8.72 14.02 12.18
N ALA A 102 -9.72 13.39 11.57
CA ALA A 102 -11.08 13.35 12.11
C ALA A 102 -11.15 12.61 13.45
N ALA A 103 -10.47 11.46 13.56
CA ALA A 103 -10.48 10.63 14.77
C ALA A 103 -9.76 11.29 15.97
N LEU A 104 -8.60 11.91 15.71
CA LEU A 104 -7.75 12.53 16.75
C LEU A 104 -7.96 14.04 16.91
N LYS A 105 -8.78 14.67 16.07
CA LYS A 105 -8.95 16.13 15.98
C LYS A 105 -7.61 16.86 15.75
N VAL A 106 -6.80 16.28 14.84
CA VAL A 106 -5.51 16.82 14.41
C VAL A 106 -5.66 17.38 13.00
N ASP A 107 -5.09 18.56 12.78
CA ASP A 107 -5.08 19.21 11.46
C ASP A 107 -3.86 18.75 10.63
N PHE A 108 -4.12 18.20 9.45
CA PHE A 108 -3.13 17.76 8.45
C PHE A 108 -3.19 18.59 7.16
N ALA A 109 -3.72 19.82 7.19
CA ALA A 109 -3.87 20.64 5.99
C ALA A 109 -2.54 20.87 5.24
N GLU A 110 -1.45 21.06 5.96
CA GLU A 110 -0.11 21.24 5.38
C GLU A 110 0.37 19.98 4.65
N GLU A 111 0.30 18.82 5.30
CA GLU A 111 0.68 17.52 4.73
C GLU A 111 -0.20 17.13 3.53
N LEU A 112 -1.49 17.48 3.58
CA LEU A 112 -2.40 17.28 2.45
C LEU A 112 -2.03 18.17 1.26
N SER A 113 -1.65 19.43 1.50
CA SER A 113 -1.19 20.35 0.45
C SER A 113 0.15 19.88 -0.17
N GLU A 114 1.08 19.38 0.63
CA GLU A 114 2.33 18.79 0.13
C GLU A 114 2.06 17.57 -0.78
N LEU A 115 1.10 16.71 -0.40
CA LEU A 115 0.69 15.56 -1.21
C LEU A 115 0.06 15.99 -2.54
N GLU A 116 -0.74 17.04 -2.55
CA GLU A 116 -1.33 17.60 -3.78
C GLU A 116 -0.24 18.12 -4.74
N ALA A 117 0.70 18.91 -4.23
CA ALA A 117 1.83 19.39 -5.01
C ALA A 117 2.72 18.25 -5.54
N ALA A 118 2.90 17.17 -4.75
CA ALA A 118 3.63 15.99 -5.20
C ALA A 118 2.87 15.22 -6.29
N ALA A 119 1.53 15.14 -6.21
CA ALA A 119 0.69 14.51 -7.22
C ALA A 119 0.78 15.24 -8.57
N GLU A 120 0.66 16.57 -8.57
CA GLU A 120 0.79 17.39 -9.78
C GLU A 120 2.14 17.15 -10.49
N LYS A 121 3.22 17.15 -9.71
CA LYS A 121 4.57 16.87 -10.23
C LYS A 121 4.69 15.45 -10.79
N LEU A 122 4.08 14.46 -10.14
CA LEU A 122 4.10 13.07 -10.57
C LEU A 122 3.34 12.92 -11.89
N VAL A 123 2.11 13.46 -11.97
CA VAL A 123 1.29 13.45 -13.19
C VAL A 123 2.03 14.13 -14.35
N TYR A 124 2.60 15.31 -14.13
CA TYR A 124 3.36 16.01 -15.16
C TYR A 124 4.52 15.19 -15.74
N ARG A 125 5.21 14.42 -14.89
CA ARG A 125 6.36 13.60 -15.31
C ARG A 125 5.98 12.27 -15.96
N SER A 126 4.81 11.75 -15.69
CA SER A 126 4.38 10.41 -16.11
C SER A 126 3.16 10.40 -17.04
N ALA A 127 2.62 11.56 -17.42
CA ALA A 127 1.39 11.69 -18.20
C ALA A 127 1.38 10.85 -19.49
N ASP A 128 2.48 10.89 -20.27
CA ASP A 128 2.60 10.17 -21.55
C ASP A 128 2.56 8.64 -21.37
N TYR A 129 2.93 8.15 -20.19
CA TYR A 129 2.89 6.72 -19.85
C TYR A 129 1.55 6.34 -19.22
N LEU A 130 1.00 7.19 -18.34
CA LEU A 130 -0.24 6.93 -17.63
C LEU A 130 -1.44 6.81 -18.57
N VAL A 131 -1.46 7.57 -19.66
CA VAL A 131 -2.52 7.49 -20.67
C VAL A 131 -2.62 6.08 -21.27
N ASN A 132 -1.50 5.36 -21.38
CA ASN A 132 -1.46 4.00 -21.90
C ASN A 132 -1.92 2.95 -20.88
N LEU A 133 -2.00 3.30 -19.60
CA LEU A 133 -2.51 2.42 -18.53
C LEU A 133 -4.01 2.55 -18.32
N TYR A 134 -4.62 3.64 -18.81
CA TYR A 134 -6.04 3.91 -18.60
C TYR A 134 -6.91 2.79 -19.16
N GLN A 135 -7.82 2.27 -18.32
CA GLN A 135 -8.72 1.15 -18.61
C GLN A 135 -8.02 -0.19 -18.94
N MET A 136 -6.70 -0.28 -18.80
CA MET A 136 -6.01 -1.57 -18.98
C MET A 136 -6.38 -2.54 -17.85
N PRO A 137 -6.67 -3.83 -18.18
CA PRO A 137 -7.07 -4.81 -17.17
C PRO A 137 -5.89 -5.24 -16.31
N VAL A 138 -6.02 -5.11 -14.99
CA VAL A 138 -5.03 -5.56 -13.99
C VAL A 138 -5.63 -6.62 -13.06
N ALA A 139 -4.82 -7.59 -12.69
CA ALA A 139 -5.15 -8.61 -11.70
C ALA A 139 -4.33 -8.40 -10.43
N LEU A 140 -5.02 -8.35 -9.30
CA LEU A 140 -4.43 -8.19 -7.98
C LEU A 140 -4.59 -9.49 -7.17
N ALA A 141 -3.51 -9.94 -6.49
CA ALA A 141 -3.61 -10.95 -5.45
C ALA A 141 -2.58 -10.65 -4.36
N THR A 142 -3.10 -10.35 -3.20
CA THR A 142 -2.33 -10.01 -2.01
C THR A 142 -3.13 -10.31 -0.76
N ASP A 143 -2.54 -10.12 0.41
CA ASP A 143 -3.24 -10.21 1.68
C ASP A 143 -4.26 -9.07 1.87
N LYS A 144 -5.18 -9.26 2.80
CA LYS A 144 -6.28 -8.32 3.06
C LYS A 144 -5.86 -6.94 3.55
N ALA A 145 -4.63 -6.78 4.11
CA ALA A 145 -4.16 -5.47 4.53
C ALA A 145 -3.91 -4.56 3.33
N HIS A 146 -3.37 -5.12 2.27
CA HIS A 146 -2.94 -4.40 1.08
C HIS A 146 -4.01 -4.33 -0.03
N LEU A 147 -4.90 -5.34 -0.10
CA LEU A 147 -5.82 -5.50 -1.23
C LEU A 147 -6.68 -4.27 -1.49
N ALA A 148 -7.36 -3.74 -0.47
CA ALA A 148 -8.25 -2.59 -0.62
C ALA A 148 -7.49 -1.31 -1.04
N GLY A 149 -6.30 -1.10 -0.49
CA GLY A 149 -5.43 0.03 -0.85
C GLY A 149 -4.96 -0.04 -2.30
N LEU A 150 -4.51 -1.22 -2.73
CA LEU A 150 -4.10 -1.45 -4.13
C LEU A 150 -5.26 -1.31 -5.10
N GLN A 151 -6.44 -1.85 -4.77
CA GLN A 151 -7.62 -1.67 -5.61
C GLN A 151 -7.94 -0.18 -5.84
N SER A 152 -7.93 0.62 -4.76
CA SER A 152 -8.16 2.07 -4.86
C SER A 152 -7.06 2.75 -5.70
N PHE A 153 -5.79 2.44 -5.47
CA PHE A 153 -4.66 2.99 -6.22
C PHE A 153 -4.78 2.70 -7.72
N PHE A 154 -4.99 1.44 -8.10
CA PHE A 154 -5.09 1.07 -9.51
C PHE A 154 -6.33 1.64 -10.19
N ALA A 155 -7.49 1.60 -9.52
CA ALA A 155 -8.75 2.04 -10.13
C ALA A 155 -8.92 3.56 -10.09
N GLU A 156 -8.63 4.21 -8.95
CA GLU A 156 -8.96 5.62 -8.74
C GLU A 156 -7.80 6.55 -9.13
N GLU A 157 -6.53 6.18 -8.87
CA GLU A 157 -5.39 7.02 -9.23
C GLU A 157 -4.85 6.73 -10.64
N LEU A 158 -4.72 5.46 -11.04
CA LEU A 158 -4.20 5.10 -12.35
C LEU A 158 -5.28 4.92 -13.42
N GLY A 159 -6.57 4.87 -13.04
CA GLY A 159 -7.67 4.63 -13.96
C GLY A 159 -7.64 3.27 -14.66
N MET A 160 -6.94 2.28 -14.09
CA MET A 160 -6.87 0.92 -14.60
C MET A 160 -8.14 0.14 -14.23
N HIS A 161 -8.46 -0.87 -15.02
CA HIS A 161 -9.60 -1.75 -14.76
C HIS A 161 -9.15 -2.96 -13.92
N VAL A 162 -9.46 -2.97 -12.63
CA VAL A 162 -9.18 -4.12 -11.75
C VAL A 162 -10.17 -5.24 -12.07
N VAL A 163 -9.74 -6.23 -12.83
CA VAL A 163 -10.58 -7.35 -13.31
C VAL A 163 -10.55 -8.57 -12.38
N ILE A 164 -9.54 -8.67 -11.53
CA ILE A 164 -9.37 -9.71 -10.52
C ILE A 164 -8.79 -9.07 -9.27
N ALA A 165 -9.33 -9.39 -8.10
CA ALA A 165 -8.84 -8.94 -6.81
C ALA A 165 -9.07 -10.05 -5.78
N GLU A 166 -8.01 -10.76 -5.39
CA GLU A 166 -8.08 -11.94 -4.53
C GLU A 166 -7.23 -11.76 -3.27
N ASP A 167 -7.81 -12.16 -2.13
CA ASP A 167 -7.06 -12.29 -0.88
C ASP A 167 -6.24 -13.59 -0.91
N THR A 168 -4.93 -13.49 -0.67
CA THR A 168 -4.04 -14.65 -0.65
C THR A 168 -4.35 -15.66 0.44
N ALA A 169 -5.08 -15.29 1.48
CA ALA A 169 -5.56 -16.22 2.50
C ALA A 169 -6.66 -17.18 1.97
N GLU A 170 -7.41 -16.75 0.94
CA GLU A 170 -8.48 -17.52 0.29
C GLU A 170 -8.07 -17.95 -1.13
N PHE A 171 -6.80 -17.81 -1.47
CA PHE A 171 -6.26 -17.95 -2.81
C PHE A 171 -6.33 -19.38 -3.34
N SER A 172 -6.87 -19.51 -4.55
CA SER A 172 -6.82 -20.73 -5.35
C SER A 172 -6.16 -20.45 -6.69
N LEU A 173 -5.01 -21.09 -6.96
CA LEU A 173 -4.31 -20.96 -8.24
C LEU A 173 -5.18 -21.32 -9.43
N ASP A 174 -6.04 -22.33 -9.32
CA ASP A 174 -6.91 -22.76 -10.41
C ASP A 174 -7.98 -21.72 -10.71
N LYS A 175 -8.65 -21.18 -9.70
CA LYS A 175 -9.63 -20.10 -9.86
C LYS A 175 -8.99 -18.86 -10.46
N MET A 176 -7.80 -18.51 -9.99
CA MET A 176 -7.07 -17.37 -10.51
C MET A 176 -6.65 -17.58 -11.97
N ALA A 177 -6.24 -18.81 -12.35
CA ALA A 177 -5.92 -19.16 -13.72
C ALA A 177 -7.14 -19.08 -14.64
N GLU A 178 -8.31 -19.59 -14.20
CA GLU A 178 -9.57 -19.48 -14.93
C GLU A 178 -9.98 -18.01 -15.13
N ALA A 179 -9.90 -17.21 -14.06
CA ALA A 179 -10.21 -15.80 -14.13
C ALA A 179 -9.23 -15.04 -15.05
N ALA A 180 -7.93 -15.35 -15.00
CA ALA A 180 -6.92 -14.77 -15.88
C ALA A 180 -7.14 -15.14 -17.36
N ALA A 181 -7.52 -16.39 -17.65
CA ALA A 181 -7.88 -16.82 -18.99
C ALA A 181 -9.09 -16.06 -19.56
N LYS A 182 -10.09 -15.82 -18.69
CA LYS A 182 -11.33 -15.10 -19.04
C LYS A 182 -11.11 -13.60 -19.22
N HIS A 183 -10.44 -12.95 -18.26
CA HIS A 183 -10.33 -11.50 -18.19
C HIS A 183 -9.07 -10.93 -18.84
N LYS A 184 -8.09 -11.78 -19.18
CA LYS A 184 -6.85 -11.45 -19.89
C LYS A 184 -6.15 -10.21 -19.34
N PRO A 185 -5.77 -10.19 -18.05
CA PRO A 185 -5.06 -9.06 -17.48
C PRO A 185 -3.72 -8.85 -18.21
N VAL A 186 -3.33 -7.59 -18.38
CA VAL A 186 -2.04 -7.21 -18.99
C VAL A 186 -0.95 -7.02 -17.95
N LEU A 187 -1.33 -7.03 -16.67
CA LEU A 187 -0.44 -6.87 -15.53
C LEU A 187 -0.97 -7.70 -14.36
N PHE A 188 -0.09 -8.43 -13.71
CA PHE A 188 -0.31 -8.95 -12.37
C PHE A 188 0.39 -8.06 -11.34
N CYS A 189 -0.28 -7.80 -10.21
CA CYS A 189 0.29 -7.01 -9.13
C CYS A 189 -0.08 -7.61 -7.77
N GLY A 190 0.89 -7.66 -6.85
CA GLY A 190 0.67 -8.20 -5.51
C GLY A 190 1.81 -9.07 -5.02
N SER A 191 1.48 -10.28 -4.59
CA SER A 191 2.40 -11.21 -3.94
C SER A 191 3.20 -12.08 -4.91
N SER A 192 4.23 -12.74 -4.38
CA SER A 192 5.05 -13.72 -5.13
C SER A 192 4.28 -14.97 -5.56
N PHE A 193 3.11 -15.26 -4.99
CA PHE A 193 2.26 -16.39 -5.41
C PHE A 193 1.80 -16.27 -6.87
N LEU A 194 1.75 -15.08 -7.42
CA LEU A 194 1.39 -14.85 -8.82
C LEU A 194 2.50 -15.20 -9.83
N LYS A 195 3.72 -15.51 -9.39
CA LYS A 195 4.88 -15.70 -10.28
C LYS A 195 4.63 -16.72 -11.37
N ASN A 196 4.23 -17.94 -10.99
CA ASN A 196 4.02 -19.03 -11.95
C ASN A 196 2.89 -18.71 -12.94
N LEU A 197 1.87 -17.98 -12.48
CA LEU A 197 0.76 -17.55 -13.33
C LEU A 197 1.20 -16.48 -14.33
N ALA A 198 1.97 -15.50 -13.87
CA ALA A 198 2.53 -14.45 -14.70
C ALA A 198 3.44 -15.03 -15.80
N GLU A 199 4.30 -15.99 -15.45
CA GLU A 199 5.15 -16.70 -16.41
C GLU A 199 4.32 -17.51 -17.43
N LYS A 200 3.30 -18.24 -16.97
CA LYS A 200 2.40 -19.02 -17.82
C LYS A 200 1.70 -18.15 -18.87
N TYR A 201 1.22 -16.99 -18.47
CA TYR A 201 0.48 -16.08 -19.37
C TYR A 201 1.41 -15.06 -20.05
N GLN A 202 2.71 -15.08 -19.77
CA GLN A 202 3.69 -14.11 -20.27
C GLN A 202 3.29 -12.64 -19.97
N VAL A 203 2.73 -12.41 -18.80
CA VAL A 203 2.27 -11.11 -18.30
C VAL A 203 3.25 -10.63 -17.24
N PRO A 204 3.63 -9.33 -17.22
CA PRO A 204 4.50 -8.79 -16.18
C PRO A 204 3.86 -8.93 -14.79
N LEU A 205 4.74 -9.14 -13.79
CA LEU A 205 4.36 -9.17 -12.38
C LEU A 205 5.10 -8.08 -11.60
N VAL A 206 4.36 -7.16 -11.01
CA VAL A 206 4.86 -6.19 -10.05
C VAL A 206 4.58 -6.70 -8.63
N ARG A 207 5.65 -6.87 -7.84
CA ARG A 207 5.54 -7.29 -6.44
C ARG A 207 5.47 -6.05 -5.58
N CYS A 208 4.34 -5.84 -4.97
CA CYS A 208 4.04 -4.63 -4.21
C CYS A 208 3.29 -4.91 -2.91
N ALA A 209 3.24 -6.17 -2.46
CA ALA A 209 2.57 -6.55 -1.24
C ALA A 209 3.04 -7.91 -0.72
N TYR A 210 2.68 -8.22 0.51
CA TYR A 210 2.92 -9.48 1.19
C TYR A 210 2.08 -10.64 0.59
N PRO A 211 2.61 -11.87 0.53
CA PRO A 211 4.01 -12.23 0.76
C PRO A 211 4.88 -12.01 -0.48
N ALA A 212 6.09 -11.46 -0.27
CA ALA A 212 7.10 -11.31 -1.32
C ALA A 212 8.40 -11.99 -0.87
N PHE A 213 8.63 -13.24 -1.30
CA PHE A 213 9.77 -14.05 -0.91
C PHE A 213 10.80 -14.27 -2.03
N ASP A 214 10.53 -13.78 -3.22
CA ASP A 214 11.42 -13.87 -4.38
C ASP A 214 11.98 -12.49 -4.80
N ARG A 215 11.82 -11.50 -3.93
CA ARG A 215 12.34 -10.15 -4.12
C ARG A 215 12.87 -9.58 -2.81
N LEU A 216 13.95 -8.85 -2.93
CA LEU A 216 14.61 -8.18 -1.81
C LEU A 216 14.60 -6.67 -2.05
N CYS A 217 14.32 -5.90 -1.02
CA CYS A 217 14.38 -4.44 -1.04
C CYS A 217 15.41 -3.98 -0.01
N PHE A 218 16.53 -3.38 -0.47
CA PHE A 218 17.55 -2.79 0.40
C PHE A 218 17.60 -1.27 0.34
N THR A 219 16.72 -0.68 -0.45
CA THR A 219 16.69 0.78 -0.62
C THR A 219 15.60 1.39 0.25
N ASP A 220 15.65 2.70 0.48
CA ASP A 220 14.63 3.46 1.22
C ASP A 220 13.32 3.65 0.41
N ASN A 221 13.01 2.67 -0.46
CA ASN A 221 11.79 2.68 -1.25
C ASN A 221 10.59 2.32 -0.37
N THR A 222 9.53 3.07 -0.52
CA THR A 222 8.24 2.89 0.14
C THR A 222 7.13 2.68 -0.89
N LEU A 223 6.04 2.06 -0.49
CA LEU A 223 4.82 1.91 -1.31
C LEU A 223 3.72 2.90 -0.91
N VAL A 224 3.90 3.64 0.18
CA VAL A 224 2.88 4.58 0.68
C VAL A 224 3.14 6.01 0.18
N GLY A 225 2.07 6.79 0.05
CA GLY A 225 2.13 8.19 -0.34
C GLY A 225 2.68 8.45 -1.75
N ALA A 226 3.10 9.68 -2.00
CA ALA A 226 3.56 10.11 -3.33
C ALA A 226 4.85 9.39 -3.79
N ARG A 227 5.76 9.07 -2.87
CA ARG A 227 6.96 8.29 -3.19
C ARG A 227 6.61 6.87 -3.61
N GLY A 228 5.63 6.27 -2.93
CA GLY A 228 5.11 4.96 -3.28
C GLY A 228 4.41 4.95 -4.63
N ALA A 229 3.60 5.97 -4.92
CA ALA A 229 3.00 6.14 -6.24
C ALA A 229 4.07 6.21 -7.35
N ALA A 230 5.13 7.02 -7.16
CA ALA A 230 6.21 7.14 -8.11
C ALA A 230 6.91 5.79 -8.37
N LEU A 231 7.22 5.05 -7.32
CA LEU A 231 7.86 3.73 -7.41
C LEU A 231 6.95 2.72 -8.14
N LEU A 232 5.67 2.66 -7.79
CA LEU A 232 4.73 1.73 -8.41
C LEU A 232 4.53 2.05 -9.90
N ILE A 233 4.35 3.32 -10.26
CA ILE A 233 4.24 3.75 -11.66
C ILE A 233 5.51 3.37 -12.43
N GLU A 234 6.69 3.63 -11.88
CA GLU A 234 7.96 3.25 -12.49
C GLU A 234 8.04 1.73 -12.74
N GLN A 235 7.72 0.92 -11.74
CA GLN A 235 7.74 -0.54 -11.86
C GLN A 235 6.73 -1.05 -12.89
N ILE A 236 5.52 -0.51 -12.90
CA ILE A 236 4.45 -0.89 -13.84
C ILE A 236 4.87 -0.54 -15.28
N VAL A 237 5.27 0.71 -15.52
CA VAL A 237 5.66 1.19 -16.85
C VAL A 237 6.86 0.42 -17.37
N ASN A 238 7.92 0.27 -16.57
CA ASN A 238 9.12 -0.45 -16.98
C ASN A 238 8.83 -1.93 -17.27
N SER A 239 7.98 -2.58 -16.48
CA SER A 239 7.57 -3.96 -16.72
C SER A 239 6.76 -4.11 -18.01
N ALA A 240 5.85 -3.18 -18.30
CA ALA A 240 5.06 -3.16 -19.52
C ALA A 240 5.94 -2.91 -20.77
N LEU A 241 6.86 -1.95 -20.71
CA LEU A 241 7.81 -1.67 -21.78
C LEU A 241 8.73 -2.87 -22.08
N GLN A 242 9.27 -3.51 -21.06
CA GLN A 242 10.09 -4.72 -21.21
C GLN A 242 9.33 -5.85 -21.89
N GLN A 243 8.05 -6.02 -21.59
CA GLN A 243 7.22 -7.04 -22.23
C GLN A 243 6.95 -6.70 -23.70
N GLN A 244 6.65 -5.45 -24.03
CA GLN A 244 6.46 -4.99 -25.40
C GLN A 244 7.71 -5.24 -26.27
N TYR A 245 8.89 -4.94 -25.76
CA TYR A 245 10.15 -5.18 -26.48
C TYR A 245 10.42 -6.67 -26.71
N LYS A 246 10.06 -7.55 -25.79
CA LYS A 246 10.17 -9.01 -25.97
C LYS A 246 9.25 -9.52 -27.09
N THR A 247 8.02 -9.02 -27.16
CA THR A 247 7.04 -9.45 -28.17
C THR A 247 7.34 -8.89 -29.57
N ASP A 248 7.85 -7.67 -29.65
CA ASP A 248 8.19 -7.02 -30.94
C ASP A 248 9.49 -7.55 -31.58
N GLY A 249 10.25 -8.39 -30.87
CA GLY A 249 11.48 -9.01 -31.38
C GLY A 249 12.64 -8.05 -31.71
N ARG A 250 12.48 -6.74 -31.44
CA ARG A 250 13.46 -5.71 -31.84
C ARG A 250 14.78 -5.76 -31.05
N TYR A 251 14.80 -6.48 -29.92
CA TYR A 251 15.96 -6.60 -29.02
C TYR A 251 16.25 -8.06 -28.61
N ALA A 252 15.86 -9.03 -29.42
CA ALA A 252 16.09 -10.45 -29.18
C ALA A 252 17.57 -10.86 -29.34
N GLY A 253 18.51 -10.00 -29.01
CA GLY A 253 19.94 -10.24 -29.16
C GLY A 253 20.88 -9.41 -28.28
N LEU A 254 20.36 -8.78 -27.20
CA LEU A 254 21.19 -8.11 -26.20
C LEU A 254 21.30 -8.94 -24.93
#